data_0fadc8c278577ef49802a3ac0d6cd905
#
_entry.id   0fadc8c278577ef49802a3ac0d6cd905
#
_cell.length_a   1.000
_cell.length_b   1.000
_cell.length_c   1.000
_cell.angle_alpha   90.00
_cell.angle_beta   90.00
_cell.angle_gamma   90.00
#
_symmetry.space_group_name_H-M   'P 1'
#
loop_
_entity.id
_entity.type
_entity.pdbx_description
1 polymer ?
#
loop_
_entity_poly.entity_id
_entity_poly.type
_entity_poly.pdbx_seq_one_letter_code
_entity_poly.pdbx_strand_id
1 'polypeptide(L)'
;VAESGAGGEVVGVVRGCVKTVACGRRGRDDELELFSKVGYLLGLRVSPAHRRRGVARALVARMEEWFRQAGAEYAYVATDRANEPSVRLFTSRCGYAKFRAPSVLAHPVFRHDLAPPRRAAVVRLCPRDAELLYRARFAGVEFFPRDIDAVLRNPLSLGTFLAVPDARAWPGGGGAGAEPFLASPPASWAVCSVWNCKDAFRLEVRGAPRLWRAAARASRAADRALSPWLARVPSVPDLFRPFGIHFLYGLGGAGPDAPRLATALCRHAHNAARRAGARVVATELAACDPLRAGVPHWARLGAEDLWCIKRLADGYGDGALGDWTKAPPGASIFVDPREF
;
A
#
# COMPACT_ATOMS: atom_id res chain seq x y z
N VAL A 1 19.10 -12.13 -12.03
CA VAL A 1 19.19 -13.55 -11.64
C VAL A 1 20.64 -13.85 -11.29
N ALA A 2 20.88 -14.69 -10.28
CA ALA A 2 22.20 -15.27 -9.98
C ALA A 2 22.15 -16.78 -10.21
N GLU A 3 23.14 -17.30 -10.90
CA GLU A 3 23.26 -18.72 -11.24
C GLU A 3 24.54 -19.30 -10.64
N SER A 4 24.56 -20.60 -10.36
CA SER A 4 25.71 -21.32 -9.78
C SER A 4 26.02 -22.52 -10.62
N GLY A 5 27.35 -22.75 -10.80
CA GLY A 5 27.90 -23.91 -11.51
C GLY A 5 27.69 -23.91 -13.03
N ALA A 6 28.28 -24.89 -13.71
CA ALA A 6 28.16 -25.05 -15.16
C ALA A 6 26.76 -25.42 -15.65
N GLY A 7 25.88 -25.85 -14.74
CA GLY A 7 24.48 -26.21 -15.04
C GLY A 7 23.49 -25.10 -14.98
N GLY A 8 23.90 -23.85 -14.65
CA GLY A 8 23.02 -22.69 -14.63
C GLY A 8 21.91 -22.74 -13.57
N GLU A 9 22.13 -23.41 -12.42
CA GLU A 9 21.12 -23.43 -11.33
C GLU A 9 20.85 -22.02 -10.83
N VAL A 10 19.58 -21.58 -10.83
CA VAL A 10 19.15 -20.29 -10.30
C VAL A 10 19.22 -20.31 -8.77
N VAL A 11 20.21 -19.61 -8.19
CA VAL A 11 20.46 -19.55 -6.75
C VAL A 11 20.02 -18.23 -6.11
N GLY A 12 19.71 -17.23 -6.91
CA GLY A 12 19.21 -15.96 -6.41
C GLY A 12 18.46 -15.15 -7.46
N VAL A 13 17.45 -14.42 -7.00
CA VAL A 13 16.65 -13.53 -7.86
C VAL A 13 16.40 -12.20 -7.15
N VAL A 14 16.28 -11.14 -7.93
CA VAL A 14 15.79 -9.83 -7.52
C VAL A 14 14.98 -9.25 -8.66
N ARG A 15 13.95 -8.48 -8.35
CA ARG A 15 13.20 -7.69 -9.32
C ARG A 15 13.39 -6.21 -9.00
N GLY A 16 13.22 -5.39 -10.00
CA GLY A 16 13.22 -3.94 -9.83
C GLY A 16 12.33 -3.28 -10.85
N CYS A 17 11.82 -2.11 -10.50
CA CYS A 17 11.16 -1.21 -11.43
C CYS A 17 11.65 0.22 -11.20
N VAL A 18 11.49 1.06 -12.22
CA VAL A 18 11.82 2.49 -12.15
C VAL A 18 10.54 3.27 -12.38
N LYS A 19 10.28 4.24 -11.52
CA LYS A 19 9.10 5.11 -11.58
C LYS A 19 9.46 6.54 -11.19
N THR A 20 8.58 7.48 -11.52
CA THR A 20 8.70 8.88 -11.12
C THR A 20 7.67 9.16 -10.03
N VAL A 21 8.12 9.66 -8.87
CA VAL A 21 7.28 9.88 -7.70
C VAL A 21 7.53 11.24 -7.07
N ALA A 22 6.53 11.76 -6.37
CA ALA A 22 6.69 12.98 -5.57
C ALA A 22 7.60 12.73 -4.36
N CYS A 23 8.44 13.73 -4.04
CA CYS A 23 9.38 13.67 -2.91
C CYS A 23 8.81 14.26 -1.61
N GLY A 24 7.54 14.59 -1.55
CA GLY A 24 6.91 15.18 -0.37
C GLY A 24 7.32 16.63 -0.10
N ARG A 25 7.93 17.31 -1.06
CA ARG A 25 8.38 18.71 -0.96
C ARG A 25 7.80 19.54 -2.09
N ARG A 26 7.57 20.82 -1.84
CA ARG A 26 7.26 21.83 -2.86
C ARG A 26 8.52 22.61 -3.21
N GLY A 27 8.63 23.07 -4.45
CA GLY A 27 9.71 23.97 -4.88
C GLY A 27 9.68 25.31 -4.15
N ARG A 28 10.74 26.11 -4.33
CA ARG A 28 10.83 27.44 -3.72
C ARG A 28 9.67 28.39 -4.09
N ASP A 29 9.04 28.17 -5.24
CA ASP A 29 7.93 28.98 -5.74
C ASP A 29 6.55 28.39 -5.41
N ASP A 30 6.45 27.49 -4.42
CA ASP A 30 5.24 26.86 -3.84
C ASP A 30 4.27 26.19 -4.85
N GLU A 31 4.49 26.34 -6.17
CA GLU A 31 3.64 25.84 -7.23
C GLU A 31 4.17 24.58 -7.93
N LEU A 32 5.45 24.26 -7.82
CA LEU A 32 6.09 23.14 -8.50
C LEU A 32 6.26 21.93 -7.56
N GLU A 33 5.50 20.90 -7.84
CA GLU A 33 5.69 19.58 -7.22
C GLU A 33 7.05 19.00 -7.66
N LEU A 34 7.82 18.54 -6.68
CA LEU A 34 9.11 17.96 -6.96
C LEU A 34 9.00 16.45 -7.12
N PHE A 35 9.25 15.99 -8.33
CA PHE A 35 9.29 14.58 -8.67
C PHE A 35 10.72 14.09 -8.83
N SER A 36 11.01 12.88 -8.36
CA SER A 36 12.27 12.19 -8.57
C SER A 36 12.05 10.84 -9.21
N LYS A 37 12.98 10.43 -10.04
CA LYS A 37 13.00 9.10 -10.63
C LYS A 37 13.64 8.13 -9.67
N VAL A 38 12.91 7.10 -9.26
CA VAL A 38 13.34 6.15 -8.22
C VAL A 38 13.31 4.72 -8.72
N GLY A 39 14.30 3.94 -8.30
CA GLY A 39 14.33 2.49 -8.47
C GLY A 39 13.75 1.79 -7.25
N TYR A 40 12.81 0.89 -7.43
CA TYR A 40 12.27 0.05 -6.38
C TYR A 40 12.79 -1.37 -6.49
N LEU A 41 13.44 -1.85 -5.42
CA LEU A 41 13.92 -3.23 -5.27
C LEU A 41 12.85 -4.08 -4.60
N LEU A 42 12.48 -5.18 -5.24
CA LEU A 42 11.46 -6.09 -4.70
C LEU A 42 11.81 -7.57 -4.93
N GLY A 43 11.29 -8.43 -4.07
CA GLY A 43 11.36 -9.87 -4.22
C GLY A 43 12.77 -10.46 -4.21
N LEU A 44 13.72 -9.84 -3.48
CA LEU A 44 15.07 -10.40 -3.32
C LEU A 44 14.99 -11.75 -2.59
N ARG A 45 15.50 -12.78 -3.25
CA ARG A 45 15.52 -14.14 -2.73
C ARG A 45 16.85 -14.81 -3.05
N VAL A 46 17.37 -15.56 -2.08
CA VAL A 46 18.59 -16.38 -2.26
C VAL A 46 18.32 -17.78 -1.70
N SER A 47 18.65 -18.79 -2.49
CA SER A 47 18.53 -20.20 -2.10
C SER A 47 19.21 -20.44 -0.74
N PRO A 48 18.57 -21.16 0.20
CA PRO A 48 19.13 -21.41 1.53
C PRO A 48 20.56 -21.95 1.50
N ALA A 49 20.88 -22.85 0.58
CA ALA A 49 22.23 -23.44 0.41
C ALA A 49 23.28 -22.42 -0.05
N HIS A 50 22.86 -21.29 -0.63
CA HIS A 50 23.76 -20.26 -1.18
C HIS A 50 23.75 -18.95 -0.40
N ARG A 51 23.09 -18.93 0.77
CA ARG A 51 23.10 -17.77 1.68
C ARG A 51 24.49 -17.54 2.26
N ARG A 52 24.76 -16.31 2.72
CA ARG A 52 26.02 -15.88 3.35
C ARG A 52 27.24 -15.92 2.43
N ARG A 53 27.07 -16.13 1.13
CA ARG A 53 28.11 -16.14 0.09
C ARG A 53 28.20 -14.85 -0.72
N GLY A 54 27.54 -13.77 -0.30
CA GLY A 54 27.55 -12.48 -1.01
C GLY A 54 26.54 -12.35 -2.15
N VAL A 55 25.79 -13.39 -2.52
CA VAL A 55 24.85 -13.41 -3.66
C VAL A 55 23.83 -12.27 -3.58
N ALA A 56 23.20 -12.08 -2.43
CA ALA A 56 22.21 -10.99 -2.25
C ALA A 56 22.84 -9.61 -2.50
N ARG A 57 24.04 -9.35 -1.97
CA ARG A 57 24.76 -8.09 -2.16
C ARG A 57 25.11 -7.85 -3.63
N ALA A 58 25.58 -8.89 -4.33
CA ALA A 58 25.90 -8.80 -5.75
C ALA A 58 24.65 -8.50 -6.59
N LEU A 59 23.53 -9.15 -6.29
CA LEU A 59 22.24 -8.87 -6.95
C LEU A 59 21.77 -7.42 -6.74
N VAL A 60 21.87 -6.90 -5.51
CA VAL A 60 21.53 -5.51 -5.20
C VAL A 60 22.44 -4.56 -5.97
N ALA A 61 23.76 -4.78 -5.98
CA ALA A 61 24.70 -3.93 -6.71
C ALA A 61 24.41 -3.88 -8.22
N ARG A 62 24.12 -5.02 -8.84
CA ARG A 62 23.74 -5.07 -10.28
C ARG A 62 22.40 -4.40 -10.56
N MET A 63 21.45 -4.47 -9.62
CA MET A 63 20.19 -3.76 -9.74
C MET A 63 20.37 -2.25 -9.62
N GLU A 64 21.20 -1.79 -8.67
CA GLU A 64 21.54 -0.37 -8.52
C GLU A 64 22.24 0.19 -9.77
N GLU A 65 23.12 -0.59 -10.40
CA GLU A 65 23.74 -0.22 -11.67
C GLU A 65 22.70 -0.04 -12.78
N TRP A 66 21.76 -0.98 -12.91
CA TRP A 66 20.67 -0.85 -13.85
C TRP A 66 19.77 0.36 -13.53
N PHE A 67 19.49 0.64 -12.28
CA PHE A 67 18.73 1.83 -11.88
C PHE A 67 19.43 3.12 -12.30
N ARG A 68 20.77 3.20 -12.14
CA ARG A 68 21.54 4.37 -12.60
C ARG A 68 21.48 4.52 -14.12
N GLN A 69 21.65 3.43 -14.86
CA GLN A 69 21.51 3.43 -16.32
C GLN A 69 20.12 3.87 -16.77
N ALA A 70 19.08 3.51 -16.03
CA ALA A 70 17.71 3.96 -16.26
C ALA A 70 17.45 5.40 -15.77
N GLY A 71 18.45 6.09 -15.22
CA GLY A 71 18.36 7.47 -14.75
C GLY A 71 17.67 7.65 -13.41
N ALA A 72 17.64 6.61 -12.55
CA ALA A 72 17.10 6.73 -11.22
C ALA A 72 18.07 7.48 -10.29
N GLU A 73 17.55 8.45 -9.56
CA GLU A 73 18.28 9.29 -8.62
C GLU A 73 18.41 8.64 -7.25
N TYR A 74 17.41 7.86 -6.88
CA TYR A 74 17.34 7.12 -5.64
C TYR A 74 16.93 5.66 -5.90
N ALA A 75 17.33 4.77 -4.98
CA ALA A 75 16.79 3.43 -4.87
C ALA A 75 16.14 3.25 -3.50
N TYR A 76 15.03 2.52 -3.44
CA TYR A 76 14.41 2.16 -2.17
C TYR A 76 13.96 0.70 -2.15
N VAL A 77 13.75 0.20 -0.95
CA VAL A 77 13.29 -1.15 -0.68
C VAL A 77 12.38 -1.13 0.54
N ALA A 78 11.27 -1.86 0.48
CA ALA A 78 10.42 -2.16 1.62
C ALA A 78 10.76 -3.56 2.16
N THR A 79 10.84 -3.70 3.46
CA THR A 79 11.05 -4.98 4.13
C THR A 79 10.34 -5.00 5.49
N ASP A 80 9.88 -6.16 5.90
CA ASP A 80 9.35 -6.32 7.25
C ASP A 80 10.44 -5.91 8.28
N ARG A 81 10.08 -5.03 9.21
CA ARG A 81 10.97 -4.54 10.27
C ARG A 81 11.55 -5.67 11.12
N ALA A 82 10.82 -6.76 11.29
CA ALA A 82 11.27 -7.95 12.01
C ALA A 82 12.23 -8.84 11.18
N ASN A 83 12.36 -8.58 9.87
CA ASN A 83 13.30 -9.31 9.01
C ASN A 83 14.73 -8.76 9.17
N GLU A 84 15.34 -9.02 10.35
CA GLU A 84 16.68 -8.55 10.66
C GLU A 84 17.74 -8.86 9.58
N PRO A 85 17.77 -10.05 8.95
CA PRO A 85 18.75 -10.33 7.90
C PRO A 85 18.64 -9.38 6.72
N SER A 86 17.41 -9.03 6.29
CA SER A 86 17.16 -8.05 5.23
C SER A 86 17.55 -6.65 5.67
N VAL A 87 17.12 -6.22 6.85
CA VAL A 87 17.46 -4.90 7.41
C VAL A 87 18.98 -4.73 7.46
N ARG A 88 19.74 -5.69 8.01
CA ARG A 88 21.22 -5.64 8.08
C ARG A 88 21.87 -5.63 6.68
N LEU A 89 21.33 -6.40 5.73
CA LEU A 89 21.84 -6.39 4.36
C LEU A 89 21.77 -4.97 3.78
N PHE A 90 20.60 -4.37 3.80
CA PHE A 90 20.41 -3.05 3.17
C PHE A 90 21.12 -1.95 3.94
N THR A 91 20.98 -1.87 5.25
CA THR A 91 21.55 -0.76 6.02
C THR A 91 23.05 -0.86 6.24
N SER A 92 23.58 -2.07 6.55
CA SER A 92 24.99 -2.21 6.93
C SER A 92 25.90 -2.66 5.77
N ARG A 93 25.35 -3.29 4.70
CA ARG A 93 26.15 -3.85 3.61
C ARG A 93 25.95 -3.14 2.28
N CYS A 94 24.77 -2.58 2.03
CA CYS A 94 24.42 -1.90 0.77
C CYS A 94 24.34 -0.38 0.90
N GLY A 95 24.47 0.19 2.11
CA GLY A 95 24.52 1.64 2.32
C GLY A 95 23.18 2.36 2.20
N TYR A 96 22.07 1.67 2.47
CA TYR A 96 20.75 2.29 2.54
C TYR A 96 20.52 2.92 3.92
N ALA A 97 19.94 4.10 3.95
CA ALA A 97 19.43 4.72 5.17
C ALA A 97 18.02 4.19 5.51
N LYS A 98 17.73 3.97 6.79
CA LYS A 98 16.35 3.78 7.25
C LYS A 98 15.58 5.06 6.98
N PHE A 99 14.41 4.95 6.37
CA PHE A 99 13.73 6.13 5.84
C PHE A 99 12.32 6.30 6.38
N ARG A 100 11.42 5.36 6.10
CA ARG A 100 10.02 5.41 6.57
C ARG A 100 9.65 4.08 7.20
N ALA A 101 8.71 4.13 8.14
CA ALA A 101 8.21 2.93 8.83
C ALA A 101 6.67 2.92 8.78
N PRO A 102 6.08 2.60 7.64
CA PRO A 102 4.63 2.45 7.55
C PRO A 102 4.19 1.13 8.18
N SER A 103 2.89 1.07 8.50
CA SER A 103 2.25 -0.13 9.05
C SER A 103 1.29 -0.72 8.04
N VAL A 104 1.40 -2.01 7.82
CA VAL A 104 0.39 -2.80 7.09
C VAL A 104 -0.74 -3.12 8.03
N LEU A 105 -1.92 -2.58 7.75
CA LEU A 105 -3.15 -2.77 8.50
C LEU A 105 -4.03 -3.75 7.75
N ALA A 106 -4.25 -4.93 8.31
CA ALA A 106 -5.01 -6.00 7.66
C ALA A 106 -6.28 -6.34 8.44
N HIS A 107 -7.40 -6.41 7.74
CA HIS A 107 -8.71 -6.73 8.28
C HIS A 107 -9.24 -8.01 7.64
N PRO A 108 -9.65 -9.01 8.42
CA PRO A 108 -10.24 -10.23 7.86
C PRO A 108 -11.60 -9.95 7.26
N VAL A 109 -11.91 -10.59 6.15
CA VAL A 109 -13.22 -10.49 5.50
C VAL A 109 -14.18 -11.49 6.14
N PHE A 110 -15.20 -10.98 6.81
CA PHE A 110 -16.24 -11.78 7.45
C PHE A 110 -17.23 -12.33 6.45
N ARG A 111 -18.07 -13.28 6.86
CA ARG A 111 -19.10 -13.89 6.00
C ARG A 111 -20.32 -12.99 5.79
N HIS A 112 -20.49 -11.95 6.60
CA HIS A 112 -21.59 -11.00 6.52
C HIS A 112 -21.11 -9.63 6.04
N ASP A 113 -22.03 -8.84 5.52
CA ASP A 113 -21.76 -7.46 5.14
C ASP A 113 -21.69 -6.57 6.39
N LEU A 114 -20.77 -5.59 6.33
CA LEU A 114 -20.65 -4.56 7.34
C LEU A 114 -21.50 -3.35 6.93
N ALA A 115 -22.40 -2.93 7.81
CA ALA A 115 -23.18 -1.72 7.58
C ALA A 115 -22.28 -0.47 7.61
N PRO A 116 -22.48 0.51 6.73
CA PRO A 116 -21.74 1.77 6.79
C PRO A 116 -22.03 2.49 8.11
N PRO A 117 -21.10 3.33 8.59
CA PRO A 117 -21.38 4.23 9.72
C PRO A 117 -22.59 5.15 9.41
N ARG A 118 -23.28 5.60 10.44
CA ARG A 118 -24.35 6.60 10.28
C ARG A 118 -23.79 7.87 9.61
N ARG A 119 -24.59 8.53 8.77
CA ARG A 119 -24.19 9.75 8.04
C ARG A 119 -22.90 9.57 7.26
N ALA A 120 -22.80 8.50 6.51
CA ALA A 120 -21.72 8.24 5.58
C ALA A 120 -22.28 7.63 4.30
N ALA A 121 -22.14 8.33 3.21
CA ALA A 121 -22.45 7.85 1.86
C ALA A 121 -21.12 7.55 1.12
N VAL A 122 -21.09 6.46 0.36
CA VAL A 122 -19.97 6.09 -0.47
C VAL A 122 -20.36 6.20 -1.93
N VAL A 123 -19.62 7.01 -2.66
CA VAL A 123 -19.83 7.27 -4.10
C VAL A 123 -18.65 6.70 -4.86
N ARG A 124 -18.92 6.02 -5.98
CA ARG A 124 -17.88 5.57 -6.90
C ARG A 124 -17.52 6.70 -7.86
N LEU A 125 -16.24 7.01 -7.95
CA LEU A 125 -15.72 8.00 -8.89
C LEU A 125 -15.41 7.36 -10.23
N CYS A 126 -15.58 8.11 -11.32
CA CYS A 126 -15.00 7.74 -12.60
C CYS A 126 -13.47 7.98 -12.59
N PRO A 127 -12.69 7.34 -13.47
CA PRO A 127 -11.23 7.48 -13.47
C PRO A 127 -10.74 8.93 -13.62
N ARG A 128 -11.44 9.78 -14.38
CA ARG A 128 -11.09 11.21 -14.55
C ARG A 128 -11.25 11.98 -13.24
N ASP A 129 -12.40 11.84 -12.58
CA ASP A 129 -12.66 12.52 -11.31
C ASP A 129 -11.70 12.02 -10.21
N ALA A 130 -11.42 10.71 -10.20
CA ALA A 130 -10.46 10.12 -9.28
C ALA A 130 -9.05 10.66 -9.47
N GLU A 131 -8.60 10.82 -10.72
CA GLU A 131 -7.29 11.40 -11.06
C GLU A 131 -7.18 12.84 -10.57
N LEU A 132 -8.16 13.68 -10.88
CA LEU A 132 -8.19 15.09 -10.44
C LEU A 132 -8.14 15.20 -8.91
N LEU A 133 -8.98 14.43 -8.22
CA LEU A 133 -9.00 14.42 -6.76
C LEU A 133 -7.68 13.91 -6.16
N TYR A 134 -7.07 12.88 -6.75
CA TYR A 134 -5.80 12.34 -6.29
C TYR A 134 -4.66 13.32 -6.50
N ARG A 135 -4.56 13.95 -7.66
CA ARG A 135 -3.55 14.99 -7.91
C ARG A 135 -3.70 16.15 -6.93
N ALA A 136 -4.91 16.65 -6.73
CA ALA A 136 -5.15 17.72 -5.76
C ALA A 136 -4.79 17.32 -4.32
N ARG A 137 -5.05 16.06 -3.92
CA ARG A 137 -4.85 15.61 -2.53
C ARG A 137 -3.44 15.10 -2.23
N PHE A 138 -2.81 14.44 -3.19
CA PHE A 138 -1.58 13.67 -2.95
C PHE A 138 -0.34 14.22 -3.64
N ALA A 139 -0.44 15.30 -4.40
CA ALA A 139 0.68 15.87 -5.13
C ALA A 139 1.93 16.13 -4.27
N GLY A 140 1.74 16.62 -3.05
CA GLY A 140 2.80 16.84 -2.08
C GLY A 140 3.06 15.66 -1.14
N VAL A 141 2.53 14.47 -1.40
CA VAL A 141 2.72 13.27 -0.57
C VAL A 141 3.85 12.42 -1.13
N GLU A 142 4.78 12.00 -0.27
CA GLU A 142 5.91 11.16 -0.67
C GLU A 142 5.44 9.88 -1.39
N PHE A 143 6.16 9.51 -2.44
CA PHE A 143 5.93 8.35 -3.31
C PHE A 143 4.64 8.39 -4.14
N PHE A 144 3.92 9.53 -4.17
CA PHE A 144 2.79 9.67 -5.08
C PHE A 144 3.27 9.53 -6.54
N PRO A 145 2.75 8.57 -7.32
CA PRO A 145 3.23 8.29 -8.67
C PRO A 145 2.76 9.35 -9.67
N ARG A 146 3.66 9.81 -10.53
CA ARG A 146 3.33 10.76 -11.59
C ARG A 146 2.30 10.18 -12.57
N ASP A 147 2.36 8.86 -12.80
CA ASP A 147 1.47 8.09 -13.69
C ASP A 147 0.24 7.53 -12.97
N ILE A 148 -0.32 8.28 -12.02
CA ILE A 148 -1.51 7.86 -11.24
C ILE A 148 -2.69 7.49 -12.14
N ASP A 149 -2.85 8.13 -13.28
CA ASP A 149 -3.88 7.81 -14.28
C ASP A 149 -3.75 6.37 -14.79
N ALA A 150 -2.53 5.89 -15.04
CA ALA A 150 -2.27 4.52 -15.44
C ALA A 150 -2.58 3.53 -14.29
N VAL A 151 -2.30 3.90 -13.03
CA VAL A 151 -2.67 3.10 -11.86
C VAL A 151 -4.20 2.97 -11.75
N LEU A 152 -4.92 4.09 -11.86
CA LEU A 152 -6.38 4.12 -11.73
C LEU A 152 -7.10 3.36 -12.85
N ARG A 153 -6.54 3.34 -14.07
CA ARG A 153 -7.10 2.63 -15.24
C ARG A 153 -6.61 1.18 -15.37
N ASN A 154 -5.73 0.75 -14.47
CA ASN A 154 -5.21 -0.64 -14.51
C ASN A 154 -6.35 -1.65 -14.32
N PRO A 155 -6.36 -2.80 -15.04
CA PRO A 155 -7.38 -3.84 -14.89
C PRO A 155 -7.51 -4.41 -13.47
N LEU A 156 -6.46 -4.34 -12.64
CA LEU A 156 -6.50 -4.74 -11.24
C LEU A 156 -7.13 -3.66 -10.33
N SER A 157 -7.33 -2.43 -10.81
CA SER A 157 -8.02 -1.38 -10.05
C SER A 157 -9.53 -1.61 -10.11
N LEU A 158 -10.13 -1.92 -8.96
CA LEU A 158 -11.56 -2.17 -8.84
C LEU A 158 -12.39 -0.89 -8.76
N GLY A 159 -11.71 0.26 -8.69
CA GLY A 159 -12.31 1.60 -8.68
C GLY A 159 -11.89 2.44 -7.49
N THR A 160 -12.23 3.73 -7.58
CA THR A 160 -12.00 4.74 -6.55
C THR A 160 -13.34 5.10 -5.93
N PHE A 161 -13.34 5.25 -4.62
CA PHE A 161 -14.54 5.51 -3.82
C PHE A 161 -14.31 6.73 -2.93
N LEU A 162 -15.28 7.61 -2.91
CA LEU A 162 -15.34 8.81 -2.08
C LEU A 162 -16.40 8.60 -0.99
N ALA A 163 -16.04 8.81 0.27
CA ALA A 163 -16.96 8.84 1.37
C ALA A 163 -17.22 10.30 1.81
N VAL A 164 -18.48 10.65 1.90
CA VAL A 164 -18.99 11.98 2.30
C VAL A 164 -20.09 11.82 3.34
N PRO A 165 -20.39 12.85 4.16
CA PRO A 165 -21.50 12.78 5.13
C PRO A 165 -22.88 12.52 4.50
N ASP A 166 -23.12 13.09 3.31
CA ASP A 166 -24.35 12.93 2.52
C ASP A 166 -23.95 12.77 1.04
N ALA A 167 -24.63 11.87 0.33
CA ALA A 167 -24.38 11.64 -1.10
C ALA A 167 -24.55 12.91 -1.95
N ARG A 168 -25.39 13.85 -1.53
CA ARG A 168 -25.61 15.14 -2.19
C ARG A 168 -24.38 16.05 -2.16
N ALA A 169 -23.42 15.77 -1.27
CA ALA A 169 -22.16 16.51 -1.23
C ALA A 169 -21.23 16.19 -2.43
N TRP A 170 -21.55 15.15 -3.21
CA TRP A 170 -20.89 14.89 -4.50
C TRP A 170 -21.73 15.46 -5.65
N PRO A 171 -21.29 16.52 -6.32
CA PRO A 171 -22.13 17.27 -7.28
C PRO A 171 -22.24 16.62 -8.65
N GLY A 172 -21.56 15.49 -8.93
CA GLY A 172 -21.46 15.01 -10.29
C GLY A 172 -21.77 13.56 -10.56
N GLY A 173 -22.40 13.32 -11.75
CA GLY A 173 -22.37 12.08 -12.49
C GLY A 173 -21.70 12.31 -13.84
N GLY A 174 -20.98 11.32 -14.40
CA GLY A 174 -20.43 11.39 -15.76
C GLY A 174 -19.08 12.09 -15.94
N GLY A 175 -18.30 12.33 -14.90
CA GLY A 175 -16.91 12.80 -15.01
C GLY A 175 -16.70 14.30 -14.93
N ALA A 176 -17.63 15.03 -14.33
CA ALA A 176 -17.53 16.48 -14.11
C ALA A 176 -17.72 16.86 -12.62
N GLY A 177 -17.59 15.90 -11.70
CA GLY A 177 -17.86 16.13 -10.29
C GLY A 177 -16.65 16.60 -9.48
N ALA A 178 -15.43 16.29 -9.90
CA ALA A 178 -14.24 16.60 -9.13
C ALA A 178 -13.94 18.10 -9.04
N GLU A 179 -14.08 18.84 -10.12
CA GLU A 179 -13.77 20.28 -10.14
C GLU A 179 -14.67 21.08 -9.20
N PRO A 180 -16.03 20.99 -9.24
CA PRO A 180 -16.88 21.68 -8.28
C PRO A 180 -16.70 21.15 -6.84
N PHE A 181 -16.41 19.85 -6.67
CA PHE A 181 -16.11 19.31 -5.34
C PHE A 181 -14.83 19.90 -4.74
N LEU A 182 -13.76 20.04 -5.55
CA LEU A 182 -12.50 20.64 -5.11
C LEU A 182 -12.63 22.15 -4.85
N ALA A 183 -13.49 22.84 -5.60
CA ALA A 183 -13.75 24.26 -5.39
C ALA A 183 -14.52 24.53 -4.07
N SER A 184 -15.39 23.61 -3.64
CA SER A 184 -16.17 23.76 -2.39
C SER A 184 -16.36 22.38 -1.74
N PRO A 185 -15.30 21.80 -1.14
CA PRO A 185 -15.40 20.50 -0.52
C PRO A 185 -16.24 20.57 0.77
N PRO A 186 -16.95 19.49 1.14
CA PRO A 186 -17.63 19.42 2.42
C PRO A 186 -16.62 19.47 3.57
N ALA A 187 -17.08 19.84 4.77
CA ALA A 187 -16.23 19.96 5.97
C ALA A 187 -15.43 18.70 6.29
N SER A 188 -15.91 17.54 5.85
CA SER A 188 -15.18 16.27 5.99
C SER A 188 -15.47 15.34 4.82
N TRP A 189 -14.42 14.65 4.35
CA TRP A 189 -14.50 13.65 3.31
C TRP A 189 -13.32 12.68 3.40
N ALA A 190 -13.45 11.51 2.78
CA ALA A 190 -12.36 10.56 2.63
C ALA A 190 -12.44 9.88 1.25
N VAL A 191 -11.31 9.50 0.71
CA VAL A 191 -11.17 8.81 -0.59
C VAL A 191 -10.23 7.62 -0.46
N CYS A 192 -10.48 6.56 -1.18
CA CYS A 192 -9.52 5.48 -1.42
C CYS A 192 -9.85 4.75 -2.72
N SER A 193 -8.87 4.03 -3.23
CA SER A 193 -9.03 3.07 -4.33
C SER A 193 -8.82 1.65 -3.84
N VAL A 194 -9.39 0.69 -4.56
CA VAL A 194 -9.29 -0.74 -4.24
C VAL A 194 -8.55 -1.46 -5.35
N TRP A 195 -7.54 -2.24 -4.98
CA TRP A 195 -6.72 -3.03 -5.89
C TRP A 195 -6.95 -4.53 -5.67
N ASN A 196 -7.09 -5.28 -6.74
CA ASN A 196 -7.33 -6.72 -6.71
C ASN A 196 -6.02 -7.51 -6.75
N CYS A 197 -5.39 -7.69 -5.61
CA CYS A 197 -4.21 -8.54 -5.51
C CYS A 197 -4.51 -10.03 -5.73
N LYS A 198 -5.78 -10.45 -5.52
CA LYS A 198 -6.18 -11.86 -5.64
C LYS A 198 -5.88 -12.47 -7.02
N ASP A 199 -5.94 -11.65 -8.08
CA ASP A 199 -5.70 -12.10 -9.44
C ASP A 199 -4.21 -12.03 -9.83
N ALA A 200 -3.38 -11.33 -9.02
CA ALA A 200 -1.94 -11.26 -9.19
C ALA A 200 -1.18 -12.33 -8.37
N PHE A 201 -1.59 -12.55 -7.12
CA PHE A 201 -0.97 -13.54 -6.23
C PHE A 201 -1.94 -14.01 -5.13
N ARG A 202 -1.53 -15.05 -4.42
CA ARG A 202 -2.23 -15.54 -3.23
C ARG A 202 -1.26 -15.73 -2.09
N LEU A 203 -1.73 -15.46 -0.88
CA LEU A 203 -0.98 -15.65 0.36
C LEU A 203 -1.49 -16.88 1.12
N GLU A 204 -0.63 -17.42 1.98
CA GLU A 204 -0.95 -18.51 2.90
C GLU A 204 -0.19 -18.31 4.20
N VAL A 205 -0.90 -18.37 5.33
CA VAL A 205 -0.26 -18.34 6.66
C VAL A 205 0.24 -19.74 7.00
N ARG A 206 1.56 -19.91 6.96
CA ARG A 206 2.24 -21.16 7.32
C ARG A 206 2.78 -21.12 8.74
N GLY A 207 3.00 -22.32 9.33
CA GLY A 207 3.61 -22.44 10.66
C GLY A 207 2.72 -22.06 11.83
N ALA A 208 1.43 -21.74 11.62
CA ALA A 208 0.52 -21.41 12.71
C ALA A 208 0.32 -22.60 13.68
N PRO A 209 0.32 -22.37 15.01
CA PRO A 209 0.03 -23.40 16.00
C PRO A 209 -1.29 -24.13 15.75
N ARG A 210 -1.34 -25.42 16.06
CA ARG A 210 -2.56 -26.24 15.89
C ARG A 210 -3.77 -25.65 16.60
N LEU A 211 -3.58 -25.05 17.78
CA LEU A 211 -4.64 -24.39 18.55
C LEU A 211 -5.27 -23.22 17.78
N TRP A 212 -4.48 -22.42 17.10
CA TRP A 212 -4.99 -21.29 16.29
C TRP A 212 -5.81 -21.76 15.10
N ARG A 213 -5.35 -22.83 14.45
CA ARG A 213 -6.11 -23.46 13.35
C ARG A 213 -7.44 -24.05 13.86
N ALA A 214 -7.43 -24.67 15.04
CA ALA A 214 -8.65 -25.19 15.67
C ALA A 214 -9.59 -24.05 16.08
N ALA A 215 -9.11 -22.99 16.72
CA ALA A 215 -9.91 -21.83 17.09
C ALA A 215 -10.55 -21.15 15.88
N ALA A 216 -9.80 -20.98 14.78
CA ALA A 216 -10.32 -20.43 13.53
C ALA A 216 -11.38 -21.35 12.87
N ARG A 217 -11.24 -22.66 12.97
CA ARG A 217 -12.28 -23.61 12.53
C ARG A 217 -13.53 -23.52 13.40
N ALA A 218 -13.36 -23.46 14.71
CA ALA A 218 -14.45 -23.33 15.67
C ALA A 218 -15.22 -22.00 15.46
N SER A 219 -14.52 -20.88 15.27
CA SER A 219 -15.17 -19.60 15.00
C SER A 219 -16.01 -19.62 13.70
N ARG A 220 -15.55 -20.31 12.67
CA ARG A 220 -16.31 -20.49 11.41
C ARG A 220 -17.49 -21.42 11.57
N ALA A 221 -17.35 -22.47 12.42
CA ALA A 221 -18.45 -23.39 12.72
C ALA A 221 -19.53 -22.68 13.55
N ALA A 222 -19.14 -21.93 14.56
CA ALA A 222 -20.04 -21.10 15.36
C ALA A 222 -20.77 -20.05 14.50
N ASP A 223 -20.07 -19.34 13.65
CA ASP A 223 -20.67 -18.37 12.72
C ASP A 223 -21.70 -19.04 11.80
N ARG A 224 -21.44 -20.25 11.29
CA ARG A 224 -22.42 -21.01 10.48
C ARG A 224 -23.64 -21.44 11.27
N ALA A 225 -23.45 -21.90 12.50
CA ALA A 225 -24.52 -22.40 13.36
C ALA A 225 -25.40 -21.26 13.91
N LEU A 226 -24.79 -20.13 14.25
CA LEU A 226 -25.47 -19.00 14.89
C LEU A 226 -25.98 -17.95 13.88
N SER A 227 -25.48 -17.94 12.65
CA SER A 227 -25.85 -16.97 11.60
C SER A 227 -27.37 -16.85 11.34
N PRO A 228 -28.20 -17.90 11.47
CA PRO A 228 -29.65 -17.77 11.32
C PRO A 228 -30.33 -17.06 12.51
N TRP A 229 -29.72 -17.07 13.70
CA TRP A 229 -30.35 -16.68 14.96
C TRP A 229 -29.69 -15.46 15.62
N LEU A 230 -28.39 -15.32 15.51
CA LEU A 230 -27.61 -14.25 16.09
C LEU A 230 -26.91 -13.45 14.99
N ALA A 231 -27.25 -12.17 14.89
CA ALA A 231 -26.63 -11.28 13.94
C ALA A 231 -25.11 -11.20 14.15
N ARG A 232 -24.34 -11.68 13.14
CA ARG A 232 -23.03 -11.13 12.78
C ARG A 232 -21.88 -11.42 13.75
N VAL A 233 -21.60 -12.69 14.02
CA VAL A 233 -20.37 -13.10 14.73
C VAL A 233 -19.18 -12.92 13.78
N PRO A 234 -18.15 -12.12 14.13
CA PRO A 234 -16.92 -12.03 13.36
C PRO A 234 -16.22 -13.39 13.34
N SER A 235 -16.14 -14.06 12.20
CA SER A 235 -15.42 -15.32 12.06
C SER A 235 -14.11 -15.13 11.33
N VAL A 236 -13.04 -15.79 11.80
CA VAL A 236 -11.75 -15.75 11.12
C VAL A 236 -11.84 -16.51 9.80
N PRO A 237 -11.57 -15.87 8.64
CA PRO A 237 -11.53 -16.57 7.36
C PRO A 237 -10.44 -17.64 7.35
N ASP A 238 -10.49 -18.56 6.39
CA ASP A 238 -9.47 -19.60 6.25
C ASP A 238 -8.21 -18.99 5.62
N LEU A 239 -7.28 -18.55 6.46
CA LEU A 239 -5.99 -17.97 6.08
C LEU A 239 -4.88 -19.03 5.99
N PHE A 240 -5.19 -20.31 6.32
CA PHE A 240 -4.24 -21.42 6.31
C PHE A 240 -4.24 -22.21 4.99
N ARG A 241 -4.99 -21.73 4.01
CA ARG A 241 -4.99 -22.16 2.61
C ARG A 241 -4.74 -20.92 1.75
N PRO A 242 -4.28 -21.07 0.50
CA PRO A 242 -4.06 -19.93 -0.37
C PRO A 242 -5.30 -19.03 -0.48
N PHE A 243 -5.16 -17.75 -0.13
CA PHE A 243 -6.22 -16.75 -0.13
C PHE A 243 -5.83 -15.50 -0.87
N GLY A 244 -6.82 -14.78 -1.41
CA GLY A 244 -6.64 -13.50 -2.08
C GLY A 244 -6.87 -12.33 -1.15
N ILE A 245 -6.28 -11.19 -1.50
CA ILE A 245 -6.34 -9.92 -0.79
C ILE A 245 -6.91 -8.85 -1.72
N HIS A 246 -7.69 -7.91 -1.17
CA HIS A 246 -7.90 -6.60 -1.75
C HIS A 246 -7.03 -5.58 -1.00
N PHE A 247 -6.30 -4.76 -1.74
CA PHE A 247 -5.46 -3.71 -1.15
C PHE A 247 -6.11 -2.34 -1.35
N LEU A 248 -6.21 -1.56 -0.28
CA LEU A 248 -6.66 -0.17 -0.32
C LEU A 248 -5.46 0.73 -0.49
N TYR A 249 -5.45 1.55 -1.53
CA TYR A 249 -4.40 2.53 -1.78
C TYR A 249 -4.97 3.94 -1.93
N GLY A 250 -4.11 4.93 -1.76
CA GLY A 250 -4.52 6.31 -1.85
C GLY A 250 -5.61 6.68 -0.84
N LEU A 251 -5.51 6.14 0.40
CA LEU A 251 -6.38 6.55 1.48
C LEU A 251 -6.02 7.97 1.90
N GLY A 252 -6.95 8.88 1.70
CA GLY A 252 -6.80 10.29 2.00
C GLY A 252 -8.11 10.92 2.42
N GLY A 253 -8.05 12.13 2.92
CA GLY A 253 -9.25 12.85 3.34
C GLY A 253 -8.93 14.18 4.01
N ALA A 254 -9.97 14.88 4.40
CA ALA A 254 -9.89 16.13 5.16
C ALA A 254 -11.05 16.24 6.15
N GLY A 255 -10.85 17.05 7.18
CA GLY A 255 -11.83 17.39 8.18
C GLY A 255 -11.92 16.39 9.36
N PRO A 256 -12.61 16.79 10.43
CA PRO A 256 -12.64 16.06 11.71
C PRO A 256 -13.30 14.67 11.59
N ASP A 257 -14.25 14.49 10.68
CA ASP A 257 -14.95 13.22 10.46
C ASP A 257 -14.24 12.31 9.46
N ALA A 258 -13.09 12.70 8.89
CA ALA A 258 -12.39 11.92 7.88
C ALA A 258 -12.04 10.48 8.36
N PRO A 259 -11.61 10.22 9.60
CA PRO A 259 -11.40 8.85 10.10
C PRO A 259 -12.67 8.00 10.08
N ARG A 260 -13.82 8.57 10.45
CA ARG A 260 -15.12 7.89 10.41
C ARG A 260 -15.54 7.57 8.97
N LEU A 261 -15.28 8.48 8.03
CA LEU A 261 -15.52 8.27 6.60
C LEU A 261 -14.56 7.26 5.99
N ALA A 262 -13.31 7.21 6.44
CA ALA A 262 -12.37 6.14 6.10
C ALA A 262 -12.87 4.76 6.56
N THR A 263 -13.51 4.68 7.74
CA THR A 263 -14.18 3.44 8.18
C THR A 263 -15.29 3.03 7.22
N ALA A 264 -16.06 3.99 6.65
CA ALA A 264 -17.06 3.66 5.64
C ALA A 264 -16.46 3.05 4.37
N LEU A 265 -15.35 3.61 3.89
CA LEU A 265 -14.59 3.07 2.75
C LEU A 265 -14.06 1.66 3.04
N CYS A 266 -13.47 1.44 4.21
CA CYS A 266 -12.98 0.12 4.61
C CYS A 266 -14.10 -0.92 4.66
N ARG A 267 -15.29 -0.57 5.18
CA ARG A 267 -16.45 -1.46 5.20
C ARG A 267 -17.01 -1.71 3.79
N HIS A 268 -17.01 -0.70 2.94
CA HIS A 268 -17.38 -0.87 1.52
C HIS A 268 -16.42 -1.85 0.83
N ALA A 269 -15.12 -1.67 1.01
CA ALA A 269 -14.10 -2.57 0.46
C ALA A 269 -14.20 -3.99 1.02
N HIS A 270 -14.47 -4.15 2.32
CA HIS A 270 -14.75 -5.44 2.95
C HIS A 270 -15.92 -6.16 2.25
N ASN A 271 -17.04 -5.47 2.03
CA ASN A 271 -18.20 -6.04 1.39
C ASN A 271 -17.94 -6.43 -0.08
N ALA A 272 -17.16 -5.59 -0.80
CA ALA A 272 -16.70 -5.90 -2.15
C ALA A 272 -15.77 -7.12 -2.15
N ALA A 273 -14.82 -7.20 -1.23
CA ALA A 273 -13.89 -8.31 -1.07
C ALA A 273 -14.62 -9.62 -0.75
N ARG A 274 -15.65 -9.58 0.11
CA ARG A 274 -16.49 -10.72 0.43
C ARG A 274 -17.18 -11.27 -0.83
N ARG A 275 -17.80 -10.41 -1.62
CA ARG A 275 -18.47 -10.82 -2.89
C ARG A 275 -17.48 -11.38 -3.90
N ALA A 276 -16.28 -10.83 -3.96
CA ALA A 276 -15.20 -11.31 -4.85
C ALA A 276 -14.46 -12.55 -4.32
N GLY A 277 -14.75 -13.02 -3.10
CA GLY A 277 -14.11 -14.19 -2.50
C GLY A 277 -12.68 -13.92 -1.95
N ALA A 278 -12.26 -12.67 -1.81
CA ALA A 278 -11.04 -12.32 -1.08
C ALA A 278 -11.24 -12.55 0.43
N ARG A 279 -10.16 -12.81 1.15
CA ARG A 279 -10.21 -13.16 2.59
C ARG A 279 -9.69 -12.05 3.49
N VAL A 280 -8.96 -11.11 2.96
CA VAL A 280 -8.36 -9.99 3.70
C VAL A 280 -8.50 -8.72 2.87
N VAL A 281 -8.77 -7.61 3.55
CA VAL A 281 -8.59 -6.25 3.05
C VAL A 281 -7.40 -5.67 3.81
N ALA A 282 -6.42 -5.16 3.09
CA ALA A 282 -5.22 -4.57 3.66
C ALA A 282 -5.01 -3.15 3.14
N THR A 283 -4.33 -2.33 3.91
CA THR A 283 -3.79 -1.02 3.50
C THR A 283 -2.47 -0.80 4.21
N GLU A 284 -1.64 0.06 3.66
CA GLU A 284 -0.39 0.45 4.31
C GLU A 284 -0.39 1.96 4.49
N LEU A 285 -0.12 2.43 5.71
CA LEU A 285 -0.18 3.83 6.10
C LEU A 285 1.03 4.22 6.94
N ALA A 286 1.42 5.49 6.85
CA ALA A 286 2.38 6.05 7.80
C ALA A 286 1.90 5.89 9.24
N ALA A 287 2.82 5.68 10.17
CA ALA A 287 2.47 5.48 11.59
C ALA A 287 1.71 6.68 12.19
N CYS A 288 1.99 7.89 11.70
CA CYS A 288 1.37 9.14 12.13
C CYS A 288 0.18 9.59 11.26
N ASP A 289 -0.27 8.77 10.29
CA ASP A 289 -1.40 9.14 9.44
C ASP A 289 -2.69 9.27 10.27
N PRO A 290 -3.36 10.44 10.24
CA PRO A 290 -4.55 10.69 11.04
C PRO A 290 -5.73 9.76 10.67
N LEU A 291 -5.77 9.23 9.45
CA LEU A 291 -6.81 8.31 9.01
C LEU A 291 -6.65 6.91 9.57
N ARG A 292 -5.46 6.57 10.13
CA ARG A 292 -5.20 5.27 10.75
C ARG A 292 -6.24 4.89 11.81
N ALA A 293 -6.71 5.87 12.59
CA ALA A 293 -7.75 5.66 13.61
C ALA A 293 -9.09 5.16 13.02
N GLY A 294 -9.35 5.45 11.74
CA GLY A 294 -10.55 5.03 11.02
C GLY A 294 -10.43 3.68 10.31
N VAL A 295 -9.24 3.07 10.29
CA VAL A 295 -9.00 1.80 9.58
C VAL A 295 -9.18 0.61 10.51
N PRO A 296 -10.25 -0.20 10.35
CA PRO A 296 -10.41 -1.45 11.08
C PRO A 296 -9.28 -2.41 10.73
N HIS A 297 -8.62 -2.97 11.73
CA HIS A 297 -7.56 -3.95 11.51
C HIS A 297 -7.39 -4.88 12.71
N TRP A 298 -6.80 -6.03 12.48
CA TRP A 298 -6.40 -6.95 13.53
C TRP A 298 -4.88 -6.92 13.68
N ALA A 299 -4.40 -6.51 14.84
CA ALA A 299 -2.97 -6.36 15.10
C ALA A 299 -2.12 -7.61 14.74
N ARG A 300 -2.70 -8.80 14.88
CA ARG A 300 -2.03 -10.08 14.56
C ARG A 300 -1.93 -10.39 13.06
N LEU A 301 -2.62 -9.66 12.23
CA LEU A 301 -2.57 -9.79 10.76
C LEU A 301 -1.76 -8.67 10.11
N GLY A 302 -1.43 -7.64 10.88
CA GLY A 302 -0.61 -6.52 10.43
C GLY A 302 0.88 -6.84 10.47
N ALA A 303 1.65 -5.98 9.82
CA ALA A 303 3.10 -5.96 9.86
C ALA A 303 3.59 -4.51 9.97
N GLU A 304 4.77 -4.33 10.53
CA GLU A 304 5.46 -3.06 10.53
C GLU A 304 6.56 -3.12 9.48
N ASP A 305 6.44 -2.32 8.44
CA ASP A 305 7.44 -2.26 7.39
C ASP A 305 8.52 -1.22 7.71
N LEU A 306 9.67 -1.44 7.14
CA LEU A 306 10.78 -0.51 7.12
C LEU A 306 11.17 -0.25 5.67
N TRP A 307 10.96 0.97 5.22
CA TRP A 307 11.43 1.42 3.93
C TRP A 307 12.82 2.01 4.09
N CYS A 308 13.76 1.49 3.32
CA CYS A 308 15.12 1.99 3.29
C CYS A 308 15.39 2.63 1.93
N ILE A 309 16.09 3.76 1.92
CA ILE A 309 16.38 4.54 0.73
C ILE A 309 17.90 4.76 0.58
N LYS A 310 18.38 4.86 -0.66
CA LYS A 310 19.75 5.17 -1.00
C LYS A 310 19.78 6.15 -2.16
N ARG A 311 20.62 7.18 -2.07
CA ARG A 311 20.93 8.06 -3.20
C ARG A 311 21.85 7.33 -4.17
N LEU A 312 21.51 7.33 -5.46
CA LEU A 312 22.27 6.66 -6.51
C LEU A 312 23.08 7.63 -7.38
N ALA A 313 22.59 8.86 -7.53
CA ALA A 313 23.25 9.86 -8.36
C ALA A 313 24.36 10.55 -7.60
N ASP A 314 25.59 10.48 -8.11
CA ASP A 314 26.70 11.29 -7.66
C ASP A 314 26.61 12.69 -8.29
N GLY A 315 26.88 13.75 -7.53
CA GLY A 315 26.91 15.12 -8.05
C GLY A 315 25.54 15.83 -8.12
N TYR A 316 24.49 15.26 -7.60
CA TYR A 316 23.26 16.00 -7.29
C TYR A 316 23.63 17.06 -6.24
N GLY A 317 23.90 18.27 -6.69
CA GLY A 317 24.01 19.41 -5.78
C GLY A 317 22.75 19.48 -4.92
N ASP A 318 22.86 20.09 -3.73
CA ASP A 318 21.71 20.32 -2.85
C ASP A 318 20.72 21.32 -3.49
N GLY A 319 20.28 21.04 -4.74
CA GLY A 319 19.29 21.83 -5.45
C GLY A 319 18.04 22.06 -4.61
N ALA A 320 16.99 22.59 -5.19
CA ALA A 320 15.73 22.89 -4.48
C ALA A 320 15.16 21.73 -3.64
N LEU A 321 15.56 20.49 -3.95
CA LEU A 321 15.15 19.26 -3.23
C LEU A 321 15.98 19.01 -1.95
N GLY A 322 17.25 19.40 -1.87
CA GLY A 322 18.17 18.87 -0.89
C GLY A 322 18.24 17.32 -0.93
N ASP A 323 18.93 16.70 0.01
CA ASP A 323 19.00 15.25 0.12
C ASP A 323 17.69 14.67 0.69
N TRP A 324 16.88 14.03 -0.17
CA TRP A 324 15.61 13.44 0.25
C TRP A 324 15.78 12.37 1.33
N THR A 325 16.93 11.67 1.37
CA THR A 325 17.20 10.66 2.42
C THR A 325 17.19 11.23 3.83
N LYS A 326 17.42 12.54 3.97
CA LYS A 326 17.45 13.29 5.24
C LYS A 326 16.14 14.03 5.54
N ALA A 327 15.16 13.97 4.63
CA ALA A 327 13.89 14.65 4.83
C ALA A 327 13.13 14.09 6.04
N PRO A 328 12.53 14.93 6.89
CA PRO A 328 11.66 14.47 7.95
C PRO A 328 10.44 13.75 7.34
N PRO A 329 9.87 12.76 8.06
CA PRO A 329 8.68 12.06 7.57
C PRO A 329 7.50 13.01 7.46
N GLY A 330 6.74 12.90 6.35
CA GLY A 330 5.43 13.51 6.21
C GLY A 330 4.37 12.80 7.06
N ALA A 331 3.21 13.42 7.23
CA ALA A 331 2.09 12.81 7.94
C ALA A 331 1.51 11.60 7.20
N SER A 332 1.66 11.55 5.88
CA SER A 332 1.14 10.49 5.00
C SER A 332 2.23 10.03 4.04
N ILE A 333 2.08 8.81 3.55
CA ILE A 333 2.89 8.21 2.49
C ILE A 333 1.94 7.59 1.46
N PHE A 334 2.26 7.70 0.18
CA PHE A 334 1.50 7.02 -0.85
C PHE A 334 2.13 5.66 -1.14
N VAL A 335 1.36 4.59 -1.01
CA VAL A 335 1.80 3.24 -1.34
C VAL A 335 1.21 2.85 -2.69
N ASP A 336 2.08 2.62 -3.65
CA ASP A 336 1.68 2.22 -5.00
C ASP A 336 1.21 0.76 -4.99
N PRO A 337 -0.03 0.48 -5.40
CA PRO A 337 -0.58 -0.88 -5.32
C PRO A 337 0.14 -1.88 -6.24
N ARG A 338 0.91 -1.41 -7.20
CA ARG A 338 1.75 -2.25 -8.10
C ARG A 338 2.95 -2.86 -7.38
N GLU A 339 3.24 -2.41 -6.18
CA GLU A 339 4.38 -2.83 -5.35
C GLU A 339 3.99 -3.82 -4.25
N PHE A 340 2.71 -3.93 -4.01
CA PHE A 340 2.16 -4.76 -2.94
C PHE A 340 2.06 -6.24 -3.35
#